data_2df38f9dbcd67da01ce2a688355ea4d1
#
_entry.id   2df38f9dbcd67da01ce2a688355ea4d1
#
_cell.length_a   1.000
_cell.length_b   1.000
_cell.length_c   1.000
_cell.angle_alpha   90.00
_cell.angle_beta   90.00
_cell.angle_gamma   90.00
#
_symmetry.space_group_name_H-M   'P 1'
#
loop_
_entity.id
_entity.type
_entity.pdbx_description
1 polymer ?
#
loop_
_entity_poly.entity_id
_entity_poly.type
_entity_poly.pdbx_seq_one_letter_code
_entity_poly.pdbx_strand_id
1 'polypeptide(L)'
;NKLRALLVHTFDTVPFYRDKYKSLGIEREFLANIRLTELKLLPYTTKDELRKYGASTMLSSSLSKGWFEYSSGSTGTPVHIYVPEYVAQVFSALMENRVRNWAGVSCVMPRGMVGGRRILPKSKMQKPFYRYNIFEKQTYFSAYHISEQTVENYLRGIVENKVEWMTGYAMSNYFIADFIQKAGLKAPQLRAVITSSEKLTLEMRQIISDVFRCKVFDSYSGCEACGLISESSLGELLVSPDVGIMEFINENGDYV
;
A
#
# COMPACT_ATOMS: atom_id res chain seq x y z
N ASN A 1 -4.13 -17.11 -19.99
CA ASN A 1 -4.01 -16.19 -21.14
C ASN A 1 -3.48 -14.78 -20.74
N LYS A 2 -3.93 -14.16 -19.63
CA LYS A 2 -3.45 -12.80 -19.23
C LYS A 2 -1.95 -12.76 -18.93
N LEU A 3 -1.40 -13.75 -18.22
CA LEU A 3 0.04 -13.83 -17.93
C LEU A 3 0.88 -13.85 -19.20
N ARG A 4 0.54 -14.73 -20.14
CA ARG A 4 1.25 -14.85 -21.42
C ARG A 4 1.21 -13.54 -22.21
N ALA A 5 0.05 -12.90 -22.27
CA ALA A 5 -0.10 -11.60 -22.93
C ALA A 5 0.76 -10.53 -22.28
N LEU A 6 0.83 -10.50 -20.93
CA LEU A 6 1.68 -9.56 -20.19
C LEU A 6 3.16 -9.81 -20.47
N LEU A 7 3.62 -11.04 -20.42
CA LEU A 7 5.03 -11.38 -20.64
C LEU A 7 5.48 -11.09 -22.08
N VAL A 8 4.63 -11.40 -23.07
CA VAL A 8 4.87 -11.05 -24.48
C VAL A 8 4.91 -9.53 -24.66
N HIS A 9 3.93 -8.81 -24.10
CA HIS A 9 3.94 -7.35 -24.12
C HIS A 9 5.22 -6.78 -23.48
N THR A 10 5.62 -7.32 -22.33
CA THR A 10 6.84 -6.91 -21.64
C THR A 10 8.09 -7.13 -22.51
N PHE A 11 8.19 -8.28 -23.15
CA PHE A 11 9.29 -8.59 -24.06
C PHE A 11 9.33 -7.64 -25.28
N ASP A 12 8.15 -7.37 -25.85
CA ASP A 12 8.05 -6.56 -27.07
C ASP A 12 8.29 -5.06 -26.80
N THR A 13 7.88 -4.55 -25.63
CA THR A 13 7.77 -3.10 -25.38
C THR A 13 8.68 -2.56 -24.29
N VAL A 14 9.26 -3.42 -23.42
CA VAL A 14 10.11 -2.99 -22.30
C VAL A 14 11.55 -3.42 -22.51
N PRO A 15 12.46 -2.50 -22.91
CA PRO A 15 13.85 -2.84 -23.26
C PRO A 15 14.58 -3.64 -22.18
N PHE A 16 14.47 -3.23 -20.93
CA PHE A 16 15.12 -3.91 -19.79
C PHE A 16 14.77 -5.41 -19.73
N TYR A 17 13.48 -5.76 -19.80
CA TYR A 17 13.06 -7.16 -19.71
C TYR A 17 13.43 -7.94 -20.96
N ARG A 18 13.29 -7.35 -22.14
CA ARG A 18 13.73 -8.01 -23.37
C ARG A 18 15.20 -8.39 -23.33
N ASP A 19 16.06 -7.45 -22.92
CA ASP A 19 17.50 -7.67 -22.86
C ASP A 19 17.88 -8.68 -21.79
N LYS A 20 17.23 -8.61 -20.61
CA LYS A 20 17.40 -9.55 -19.50
C LYS A 20 16.98 -10.98 -19.89
N TYR A 21 15.84 -11.14 -20.54
CA TYR A 21 15.38 -12.45 -21.02
C TYR A 21 16.30 -13.02 -22.08
N LYS A 22 16.67 -12.23 -23.08
CA LYS A 22 17.62 -12.67 -24.12
C LYS A 22 18.96 -13.09 -23.58
N SER A 23 19.51 -12.39 -22.60
CA SER A 23 20.79 -12.75 -21.96
C SER A 23 20.77 -14.11 -21.25
N LEU A 24 19.57 -14.59 -20.92
CA LEU A 24 19.33 -15.90 -20.28
C LEU A 24 18.80 -16.96 -21.27
N GLY A 25 18.76 -16.66 -22.58
CA GLY A 25 18.24 -17.57 -23.58
C GLY A 25 16.71 -17.72 -23.55
N ILE A 26 15.99 -16.82 -22.90
CA ILE A 26 14.54 -16.84 -22.85
C ILE A 26 14.00 -16.06 -24.04
N GLU A 27 13.45 -16.77 -24.99
CA GLU A 27 12.91 -16.21 -26.22
C GLU A 27 11.41 -15.87 -26.09
N ARG A 28 10.94 -14.98 -26.95
CA ARG A 28 9.55 -14.53 -27.00
C ARG A 28 8.53 -15.69 -27.08
N GLU A 29 8.86 -16.72 -27.86
CA GLU A 29 8.00 -17.88 -28.05
C GLU A 29 7.82 -18.69 -26.76
N PHE A 30 8.87 -18.85 -25.95
CA PHE A 30 8.77 -19.46 -24.63
C PHE A 30 7.78 -18.69 -23.75
N LEU A 31 7.86 -17.36 -23.71
CA LEU A 31 6.95 -16.50 -22.93
C LEU A 31 5.50 -16.57 -23.42
N ALA A 32 5.29 -16.71 -24.72
CA ALA A 32 3.96 -16.88 -25.32
C ALA A 32 3.28 -18.20 -24.96
N ASN A 33 4.07 -19.22 -24.61
CA ASN A 33 3.59 -20.56 -24.31
C ASN A 33 3.78 -20.98 -22.84
N ILE A 34 4.40 -20.13 -22.01
CA ILE A 34 4.74 -20.44 -20.61
C ILE A 34 3.55 -20.95 -19.80
N ARG A 35 3.80 -21.94 -18.97
CA ARG A 35 2.85 -22.47 -17.99
C ARG A 35 3.08 -21.80 -16.64
N LEU A 36 2.07 -21.77 -15.78
CA LEU A 36 2.17 -21.16 -14.45
C LEU A 36 3.29 -21.79 -13.62
N THR A 37 3.47 -23.10 -13.73
CA THR A 37 4.54 -23.85 -13.04
C THR A 37 5.96 -23.52 -13.52
N GLU A 38 6.08 -22.82 -14.64
CA GLU A 38 7.36 -22.40 -15.23
C GLU A 38 7.73 -20.97 -14.89
N LEU A 39 6.90 -20.23 -14.15
CA LEU A 39 7.21 -18.85 -13.69
C LEU A 39 8.53 -18.78 -12.94
N LYS A 40 8.85 -19.79 -12.14
CA LYS A 40 10.13 -19.92 -11.41
C LYS A 40 11.38 -19.94 -12.30
N LEU A 41 11.22 -20.14 -13.61
CA LEU A 41 12.33 -20.08 -14.57
C LEU A 41 12.61 -18.64 -15.02
N LEU A 42 11.72 -17.70 -14.75
CA LEU A 42 11.94 -16.29 -15.06
C LEU A 42 12.82 -15.62 -13.99
N PRO A 43 13.73 -14.73 -14.39
CA PRO A 43 14.59 -14.03 -13.46
C PRO A 43 13.79 -13.05 -12.61
N TYR A 44 14.11 -12.98 -11.32
CA TYR A 44 13.59 -11.94 -10.43
C TYR A 44 14.05 -10.55 -10.85
N THR A 45 13.20 -9.56 -10.60
CA THR A 45 13.56 -8.15 -10.69
C THR A 45 13.83 -7.63 -9.28
N THR A 46 15.05 -7.15 -9.06
CA THR A 46 15.48 -6.67 -7.75
C THR A 46 15.09 -5.21 -7.54
N LYS A 47 15.03 -4.80 -6.27
CA LYS A 47 14.76 -3.40 -5.91
C LYS A 47 15.84 -2.44 -6.41
N ASP A 48 17.08 -2.91 -6.53
CA ASP A 48 18.18 -2.11 -7.07
C ASP A 48 18.08 -1.93 -8.58
N GLU A 49 17.63 -2.95 -9.29
CA GLU A 49 17.28 -2.81 -10.72
C GLU A 49 16.13 -1.81 -10.92
N LEU A 50 15.08 -1.87 -10.09
CA LEU A 50 13.98 -0.90 -10.12
C LEU A 50 14.47 0.53 -9.85
N ARG A 51 15.38 0.72 -8.90
CA ARG A 51 15.99 2.04 -8.62
C ARG A 51 16.80 2.57 -9.81
N LYS A 52 17.55 1.69 -10.44
CA LYS A 52 18.47 2.06 -11.52
C LYS A 52 17.75 2.26 -12.86
N TYR A 53 16.78 1.45 -13.17
CA TYR A 53 16.17 1.36 -14.51
C TYR A 53 14.68 1.74 -14.56
N GLY A 54 14.00 1.82 -13.40
CA GLY A 54 12.55 1.98 -13.31
C GLY A 54 11.98 3.19 -14.07
N ALA A 55 12.69 4.33 -14.05
CA ALA A 55 12.27 5.53 -14.76
C ALA A 55 12.89 5.66 -16.19
N SER A 56 13.46 4.59 -16.72
CA SER A 56 14.14 4.58 -18.03
C SER A 56 13.80 3.33 -18.82
N THR A 57 14.71 2.36 -18.88
CA THR A 57 14.56 1.15 -19.71
C THR A 57 13.49 0.17 -19.25
N MET A 58 12.97 0.30 -18.03
CA MET A 58 11.79 -0.47 -17.56
C MET A 58 10.46 0.15 -17.98
N LEU A 59 10.45 1.31 -18.62
CA LEU A 59 9.23 1.86 -19.17
C LEU A 59 8.88 1.18 -20.50
N SER A 60 7.59 0.86 -20.67
CA SER A 60 7.08 0.35 -21.94
C SER A 60 7.15 1.44 -23.01
N SER A 61 7.51 1.08 -24.24
CA SER A 61 7.44 1.97 -25.40
C SER A 61 6.01 2.34 -25.82
N SER A 62 5.01 1.63 -25.25
CA SER A 62 3.57 1.86 -25.47
C SER A 62 2.88 2.33 -24.21
N LEU A 63 3.42 3.36 -23.54
CA LEU A 63 2.83 3.92 -22.34
C LEU A 63 1.48 4.59 -22.64
N SER A 64 0.47 4.24 -21.86
CA SER A 64 -0.77 5.02 -21.77
C SER A 64 -0.60 6.20 -20.78
N LYS A 65 -1.54 7.13 -20.79
CA LYS A 65 -1.56 8.26 -19.84
C LYS A 65 -1.50 7.77 -18.40
N GLY A 66 -0.65 8.39 -17.60
CA GLY A 66 -0.41 8.04 -16.20
C GLY A 66 0.56 9.01 -15.53
N TRP A 67 1.09 8.62 -14.38
CA TRP A 67 2.04 9.41 -13.59
C TRP A 67 3.04 8.50 -12.85
N PHE A 68 4.08 9.09 -12.31
CA PHE A 68 5.01 8.38 -11.44
C PHE A 68 4.54 8.40 -9.99
N GLU A 69 4.50 7.22 -9.37
CA GLU A 69 4.42 7.03 -7.93
C GLU A 69 5.82 6.76 -7.37
N TYR A 70 5.97 7.01 -6.06
CA TYR A 70 7.25 6.89 -5.38
C TYR A 70 7.10 6.03 -4.13
N SER A 71 7.94 5.03 -3.98
CA SER A 71 8.00 4.29 -2.71
C SER A 71 8.51 5.20 -1.58
N SER A 72 8.18 4.87 -0.32
CA SER A 72 8.55 5.68 0.86
C SER A 72 10.06 5.85 1.06
N GLY A 73 10.89 5.00 0.45
CA GLY A 73 12.35 5.07 0.55
C GLY A 73 12.90 4.87 1.97
N SER A 74 12.18 4.16 2.84
CA SER A 74 12.58 3.90 4.24
C SER A 74 13.97 3.27 4.38
N THR A 75 14.41 2.52 3.37
CA THR A 75 15.72 1.83 3.33
C THR A 75 16.71 2.42 2.32
N GLY A 76 16.46 3.62 1.79
CA GLY A 76 17.33 4.26 0.81
C GLY A 76 16.57 5.13 -0.20
N THR A 77 17.09 5.21 -1.44
CA THR A 77 16.49 5.99 -2.52
C THR A 77 15.11 5.42 -2.90
N PRO A 78 14.06 6.26 -3.02
CA PRO A 78 12.75 5.83 -3.48
C PRO A 78 12.79 5.17 -4.85
N VAL A 79 11.96 4.16 -5.05
CA VAL A 79 11.72 3.57 -6.38
C VAL A 79 10.66 4.42 -7.10
N HIS A 80 10.87 4.64 -8.39
CA HIS A 80 9.92 5.34 -9.26
C HIS A 80 9.15 4.30 -10.07
N ILE A 81 7.83 4.33 -9.97
CA ILE A 81 6.94 3.39 -10.65
C ILE A 81 5.94 4.18 -11.47
N TYR A 82 5.89 3.92 -12.77
CA TYR A 82 4.89 4.54 -13.63
C TYR A 82 3.56 3.80 -13.51
N VAL A 83 2.52 4.53 -13.13
CA VAL A 83 1.17 3.98 -12.94
C VAL A 83 0.25 4.54 -14.02
N PRO A 84 -0.22 3.70 -14.96
CA PRO A 84 -1.24 4.09 -15.91
C PRO A 84 -2.56 4.46 -15.21
N GLU A 85 -3.26 5.47 -15.72
CA GLU A 85 -4.52 5.96 -15.15
C GLU A 85 -5.56 4.83 -14.98
N TYR A 86 -5.68 3.97 -15.99
CA TYR A 86 -6.57 2.81 -15.92
C TYR A 86 -6.21 1.85 -14.78
N VAL A 87 -4.92 1.56 -14.60
CA VAL A 87 -4.46 0.67 -13.50
C VAL A 87 -4.81 1.26 -12.14
N ALA A 88 -4.60 2.57 -11.96
CA ALA A 88 -4.96 3.26 -10.74
C ALA A 88 -6.47 3.19 -10.45
N GLN A 89 -7.32 3.35 -11.48
CA GLN A 89 -8.77 3.23 -11.34
C GLN A 89 -9.20 1.81 -10.95
N VAL A 90 -8.68 0.79 -11.63
CA VAL A 90 -8.98 -0.62 -11.31
C VAL A 90 -8.51 -0.95 -9.89
N PHE A 91 -7.30 -0.55 -9.52
CA PHE A 91 -6.77 -0.81 -8.18
C PHE A 91 -7.59 -0.09 -7.10
N SER A 92 -8.02 1.15 -7.36
CA SER A 92 -8.91 1.89 -6.45
C SER A 92 -10.24 1.18 -6.23
N ALA A 93 -10.82 0.59 -7.29
CA ALA A 93 -12.05 -0.20 -7.19
C ALA A 93 -11.84 -1.50 -6.39
N LEU A 94 -10.69 -2.16 -6.56
CA LEU A 94 -10.33 -3.34 -5.77
C LEU A 94 -10.15 -3.01 -4.29
N MET A 95 -9.46 -1.90 -3.99
CA MET A 95 -9.31 -1.40 -2.63
C MET A 95 -10.66 -1.06 -1.98
N GLU A 96 -11.61 -0.51 -2.75
CA GLU A 96 -12.95 -0.27 -2.24
C GLU A 96 -13.68 -1.58 -1.92
N ASN A 97 -13.69 -2.53 -2.86
CA ASN A 97 -14.46 -3.76 -2.71
C ASN A 97 -13.89 -4.74 -1.68
N ARG A 98 -12.56 -4.89 -1.60
CA ARG A 98 -11.92 -5.97 -0.82
C ARG A 98 -11.22 -5.50 0.44
N VAL A 99 -10.88 -4.21 0.52
CA VAL A 99 -10.25 -3.68 1.73
C VAL A 99 -11.29 -2.92 2.55
N ARG A 100 -11.94 -1.92 1.94
CA ARG A 100 -12.85 -1.03 2.67
C ARG A 100 -14.20 -1.70 2.95
N ASN A 101 -14.85 -2.29 1.95
CA ASN A 101 -16.16 -2.91 2.14
C ASN A 101 -16.08 -4.13 3.08
N TRP A 102 -14.98 -4.89 3.05
CA TRP A 102 -14.78 -5.99 4.00
C TRP A 102 -14.61 -5.50 5.45
N ALA A 103 -14.07 -4.29 5.62
CA ALA A 103 -14.00 -3.62 6.92
C ALA A 103 -15.29 -2.85 7.28
N GLY A 104 -16.33 -2.90 6.47
CA GLY A 104 -17.60 -2.20 6.70
C GLY A 104 -17.53 -0.68 6.50
N VAL A 105 -16.56 -0.20 5.73
CA VAL A 105 -16.34 1.22 5.45
C VAL A 105 -16.20 1.49 3.95
N SER A 106 -16.18 2.76 3.55
CA SER A 106 -16.10 3.17 2.15
C SER A 106 -15.30 4.46 2.01
N CYS A 107 -14.73 4.70 0.82
CA CYS A 107 -14.00 5.93 0.50
C CYS A 107 -14.87 7.19 0.52
N VAL A 108 -16.20 7.08 0.46
CA VAL A 108 -17.12 8.23 0.55
C VAL A 108 -17.40 8.66 1.99
N MET A 109 -17.04 7.84 2.98
CA MET A 109 -17.18 8.18 4.40
C MET A 109 -16.03 9.10 4.85
N PRO A 110 -16.26 9.98 5.86
CA PRO A 110 -15.20 10.75 6.49
C PRO A 110 -14.11 9.83 7.04
N ARG A 111 -12.86 10.06 6.62
CA ARG A 111 -11.76 9.19 7.00
C ARG A 111 -10.51 9.96 7.40
N GLY A 112 -9.72 9.33 8.24
CA GLY A 112 -8.37 9.77 8.57
C GLY A 112 -7.32 8.90 7.87
N MET A 113 -6.26 9.52 7.40
CA MET A 113 -5.11 8.82 6.82
C MET A 113 -3.82 9.27 7.51
N VAL A 114 -3.04 8.31 7.99
CA VAL A 114 -1.71 8.55 8.54
C VAL A 114 -0.68 7.72 7.80
N GLY A 115 0.16 8.38 7.01
CA GLY A 115 1.11 7.70 6.12
C GLY A 115 2.27 8.60 5.72
N GLY A 116 3.05 8.16 4.72
CA GLY A 116 4.29 8.82 4.28
C GLY A 116 4.13 10.20 3.62
N ARG A 117 2.90 10.63 3.33
CA ARG A 117 2.65 11.94 2.72
C ARG A 117 3.07 13.08 3.66
N ARG A 118 3.95 13.92 3.18
CA ARG A 118 4.38 15.12 3.93
C ARG A 118 3.30 16.20 3.83
N ILE A 119 2.59 16.42 4.93
CA ILE A 119 1.59 17.48 5.04
C ILE A 119 2.17 18.74 5.70
N LEU A 120 3.26 18.58 6.44
CA LEU A 120 4.03 19.64 7.09
C LEU A 120 5.53 19.33 6.94
N PRO A 121 6.41 20.36 6.88
CA PRO A 121 7.86 20.17 6.99
C PRO A 121 8.20 19.49 8.33
N LYS A 122 9.12 18.52 8.33
CA LYS A 122 9.57 17.82 9.55
C LYS A 122 10.08 18.78 10.65
N SER A 123 10.70 19.87 10.23
CA SER A 123 11.28 20.88 11.14
C SER A 123 10.27 21.86 11.76
N LYS A 124 9.03 21.86 11.28
CA LYS A 124 8.00 22.79 11.79
C LYS A 124 7.09 22.08 12.78
N MET A 125 7.34 22.29 14.08
CA MET A 125 6.43 21.91 15.17
C MET A 125 5.24 22.90 15.29
N GLN A 126 4.57 23.13 14.17
CA GLN A 126 3.46 24.09 14.09
C GLN A 126 2.13 23.36 13.88
N LYS A 127 1.23 23.53 14.85
CA LYS A 127 -0.16 23.00 14.79
C LYS A 127 -0.95 23.71 13.66
N PRO A 128 -1.95 23.03 13.05
CA PRO A 128 -2.36 21.64 13.29
C PRO A 128 -1.47 20.63 12.56
N PHE A 129 -1.29 19.45 13.15
CA PHE A 129 -0.55 18.32 12.53
C PHE A 129 -1.41 17.49 11.58
N TYR A 130 -2.44 18.10 11.03
CA TYR A 130 -3.34 17.50 10.04
C TYR A 130 -3.81 18.53 9.02
N ARG A 131 -4.30 18.04 7.87
CA ARG A 131 -4.98 18.83 6.83
C ARG A 131 -6.24 18.10 6.39
N TYR A 132 -7.35 18.82 6.28
CA TYR A 132 -8.60 18.29 5.79
C TYR A 132 -8.78 18.56 4.30
N ASN A 133 -9.11 17.53 3.54
CA ASN A 133 -9.54 17.63 2.15
C ASN A 133 -11.06 17.46 2.08
N ILE A 134 -11.76 18.54 1.77
CA ILE A 134 -13.22 18.57 1.75
C ILE A 134 -13.82 17.71 0.63
N PHE A 135 -13.15 17.61 -0.51
CA PHE A 135 -13.63 16.82 -1.65
C PHE A 135 -13.55 15.31 -1.38
N GLU A 136 -12.49 14.88 -0.73
CA GLU A 136 -12.28 13.47 -0.37
C GLU A 136 -12.88 13.11 0.99
N LYS A 137 -13.36 14.11 1.76
CA LYS A 137 -13.72 13.95 3.18
C LYS A 137 -12.60 13.27 3.99
N GLN A 138 -11.36 13.59 3.66
CA GLN A 138 -10.20 12.93 4.22
C GLN A 138 -9.33 13.88 5.05
N THR A 139 -9.05 13.48 6.28
CA THR A 139 -8.10 14.15 7.15
C THR A 139 -6.74 13.47 7.01
N TYR A 140 -5.78 14.17 6.45
CA TYR A 140 -4.39 13.72 6.37
C TYR A 140 -3.65 14.09 7.64
N PHE A 141 -3.18 13.11 8.39
CA PHE A 141 -2.39 13.26 9.59
C PHE A 141 -0.90 13.10 9.29
N SER A 142 -0.05 13.88 9.95
CA SER A 142 1.39 13.78 9.81
C SER A 142 1.93 12.56 10.57
N ALA A 143 2.54 11.61 9.88
CA ALA A 143 3.23 10.48 10.53
C ALA A 143 4.54 10.90 11.23
N TYR A 144 5.05 12.10 10.96
CA TYR A 144 6.37 12.56 11.42
C TYR A 144 6.36 13.36 12.73
N HIS A 145 5.18 13.66 13.27
CA HIS A 145 5.02 14.54 14.43
C HIS A 145 4.20 13.89 15.55
N ILE A 146 3.99 12.57 15.48
CA ILE A 146 3.24 11.82 16.50
C ILE A 146 4.09 11.71 17.76
N SER A 147 3.59 12.21 18.88
CA SER A 147 4.22 12.12 20.19
C SER A 147 3.19 12.37 21.31
N GLU A 148 3.53 12.09 22.55
CA GLU A 148 2.71 12.41 23.70
C GLU A 148 2.29 13.88 23.77
N GLN A 149 3.19 14.81 23.41
CA GLN A 149 2.92 16.24 23.45
C GLN A 149 2.02 16.74 22.30
N THR A 150 1.86 15.94 21.26
CA THR A 150 1.11 16.33 20.06
C THR A 150 -0.18 15.58 19.86
N VAL A 151 -0.38 14.46 20.59
CA VAL A 151 -1.51 13.52 20.39
C VAL A 151 -2.88 14.18 20.53
N GLU A 152 -3.04 15.15 21.45
CA GLU A 152 -4.30 15.92 21.57
C GLU A 152 -4.69 16.62 20.27
N ASN A 153 -3.71 17.05 19.48
CA ASN A 153 -4.00 17.69 18.20
C ASN A 153 -4.49 16.66 17.15
N TYR A 154 -3.97 15.42 17.18
CA TYR A 154 -4.47 14.32 16.35
C TYR A 154 -5.89 13.97 16.74
N LEU A 155 -6.16 13.80 18.03
CA LEU A 155 -7.50 13.53 18.55
C LEU A 155 -8.48 14.64 18.15
N ARG A 156 -8.08 15.90 18.26
CA ARG A 156 -8.88 17.03 17.80
C ARG A 156 -9.22 16.91 16.32
N GLY A 157 -8.25 16.61 15.45
CA GLY A 157 -8.49 16.42 14.02
C GLY A 157 -9.45 15.28 13.71
N ILE A 158 -9.41 14.19 14.49
CA ILE A 158 -10.36 13.07 14.38
C ILE A 158 -11.77 13.54 14.73
N VAL A 159 -11.93 14.28 15.81
CA VAL A 159 -13.26 14.74 16.31
C VAL A 159 -13.84 15.84 15.41
N GLU A 160 -13.10 16.90 15.14
CA GLU A 160 -13.58 18.06 14.38
C GLU A 160 -13.98 17.69 12.94
N ASN A 161 -13.22 16.78 12.31
CA ASN A 161 -13.49 16.32 10.96
C ASN A 161 -14.41 15.09 10.92
N LYS A 162 -15.01 14.71 12.04
CA LYS A 162 -15.96 13.59 12.16
C LYS A 162 -15.44 12.31 11.51
N VAL A 163 -14.17 11.99 11.73
CA VAL A 163 -13.52 10.80 11.16
C VAL A 163 -14.26 9.54 11.63
N GLU A 164 -14.75 8.76 10.68
CA GLU A 164 -15.48 7.52 10.97
C GLU A 164 -14.56 6.29 10.94
N TRP A 165 -13.46 6.34 10.17
CA TRP A 165 -12.49 5.25 10.09
C TRP A 165 -11.09 5.79 9.77
N MET A 166 -10.06 5.03 10.13
CA MET A 166 -8.66 5.41 9.92
C MET A 166 -7.97 4.42 8.97
N THR A 167 -6.98 4.92 8.23
CA THR A 167 -6.10 4.09 7.41
C THR A 167 -4.66 4.58 7.46
N GLY A 168 -3.72 3.71 7.07
CA GLY A 168 -2.31 4.05 6.90
C GLY A 168 -1.37 3.11 7.63
N TYR A 169 -0.21 3.62 8.01
CA TYR A 169 0.84 2.84 8.63
C TYR A 169 0.40 2.21 9.96
N ALA A 170 0.73 0.93 10.15
CA ALA A 170 0.39 0.20 11.37
C ALA A 170 0.99 0.87 12.62
N MET A 171 2.29 1.20 12.57
CA MET A 171 3.01 1.87 13.65
C MET A 171 2.44 3.26 13.96
N SER A 172 2.09 4.04 12.92
CA SER A 172 1.53 5.39 13.14
C SER A 172 0.16 5.36 13.78
N ASN A 173 -0.73 4.45 13.36
CA ASN A 173 -2.02 4.25 14.00
C ASN A 173 -1.87 3.76 15.44
N TYR A 174 -0.92 2.86 15.68
CA TYR A 174 -0.57 2.38 17.02
C TYR A 174 -0.11 3.52 17.93
N PHE A 175 0.85 4.35 17.52
CA PHE A 175 1.34 5.45 18.36
C PHE A 175 0.26 6.49 18.66
N ILE A 176 -0.63 6.78 17.72
CA ILE A 176 -1.76 7.68 18.01
C ILE A 176 -2.64 7.05 19.11
N ALA A 177 -2.98 5.77 19.00
CA ALA A 177 -3.79 5.07 19.98
C ALA A 177 -3.09 4.97 21.36
N ASP A 178 -1.84 4.53 21.38
CA ASP A 178 -1.03 4.36 22.60
C ASP A 178 -0.88 5.70 23.36
N PHE A 179 -0.57 6.79 22.67
CA PHE A 179 -0.45 8.09 23.33
C PHE A 179 -1.80 8.66 23.79
N ILE A 180 -2.91 8.40 23.07
CA ILE A 180 -4.26 8.72 23.56
C ILE A 180 -4.53 7.98 24.87
N GLN A 181 -4.23 6.68 24.94
CA GLN A 181 -4.41 5.86 26.14
C GLN A 181 -3.54 6.34 27.30
N LYS A 182 -2.24 6.55 27.06
CA LYS A 182 -1.29 7.04 28.07
C LYS A 182 -1.66 8.42 28.63
N ALA A 183 -2.19 9.29 27.79
CA ALA A 183 -2.66 10.61 28.20
C ALA A 183 -4.03 10.59 28.91
N GLY A 184 -4.67 9.42 29.06
CA GLY A 184 -6.00 9.30 29.64
C GLY A 184 -7.10 9.99 28.83
N LEU A 185 -6.86 10.25 27.54
CA LEU A 185 -7.80 10.91 26.65
C LEU A 185 -8.86 9.92 26.15
N LYS A 186 -10.06 10.42 25.87
CA LYS A 186 -11.15 9.61 25.32
C LYS A 186 -11.29 9.82 23.82
N ALA A 187 -10.96 8.79 23.05
CA ALA A 187 -11.19 8.78 21.60
C ALA A 187 -12.66 8.53 21.25
N PRO A 188 -13.16 9.05 20.11
CA PRO A 188 -14.44 8.60 19.57
C PRO A 188 -14.35 7.13 19.15
N GLN A 189 -15.51 6.46 19.11
CA GLN A 189 -15.59 5.14 18.50
C GLN A 189 -15.46 5.30 16.98
N LEU A 190 -14.59 4.48 16.38
CA LEU A 190 -14.48 4.37 14.92
C LEU A 190 -15.23 3.13 14.41
N ARG A 191 -15.49 3.07 13.12
CA ARG A 191 -16.05 1.88 12.47
C ARG A 191 -14.97 0.83 12.25
N ALA A 192 -13.79 1.27 11.80
CA ALA A 192 -12.64 0.40 11.55
C ALA A 192 -11.33 1.20 11.53
N VAL A 193 -10.22 0.51 11.76
CA VAL A 193 -8.89 0.96 11.38
C VAL A 193 -8.31 -0.05 10.39
N ILE A 194 -7.82 0.43 9.25
CA ILE A 194 -7.22 -0.40 8.19
C ILE A 194 -5.74 -0.06 8.10
N THR A 195 -4.88 -1.00 8.45
CA THR A 195 -3.43 -0.83 8.40
C THR A 195 -2.82 -1.40 7.12
N SER A 196 -1.67 -0.87 6.74
CA SER A 196 -0.90 -1.34 5.59
C SER A 196 0.57 -0.92 5.68
N SER A 197 1.39 -1.44 4.76
CA SER A 197 2.79 -1.05 4.53
C SER A 197 3.79 -1.42 5.63
N GLU A 198 3.33 -1.87 6.78
CA GLU A 198 4.13 -2.29 7.93
C GLU A 198 3.46 -3.50 8.58
N LYS A 199 4.25 -4.31 9.30
CA LYS A 199 3.71 -5.45 10.04
C LYS A 199 2.80 -4.97 11.18
N LEU A 200 1.57 -5.43 11.19
CA LEU A 200 0.64 -5.27 12.32
C LEU A 200 0.86 -6.40 13.32
N THR A 201 1.34 -6.07 14.54
CA THR A 201 1.47 -7.05 15.62
C THR A 201 0.16 -7.21 16.39
N LEU A 202 0.03 -8.31 17.13
CA LEU A 202 -1.14 -8.53 18.00
C LEU A 202 -1.30 -7.43 19.04
N GLU A 203 -0.20 -6.96 19.62
CA GLU A 203 -0.20 -5.86 20.59
C GLU A 203 -0.72 -4.54 19.98
N MET A 204 -0.19 -4.17 18.80
CA MET A 204 -0.67 -2.99 18.09
C MET A 204 -2.16 -3.08 17.78
N ARG A 205 -2.61 -4.24 17.28
CA ARG A 205 -4.02 -4.50 16.97
C ARG A 205 -4.89 -4.30 18.21
N GLN A 206 -4.47 -4.86 19.36
CA GLN A 206 -5.23 -4.77 20.61
C GLN A 206 -5.36 -3.31 21.09
N ILE A 207 -4.24 -2.58 21.17
CA ILE A 207 -4.25 -1.18 21.63
C ILE A 207 -5.10 -0.29 20.71
N ILE A 208 -4.95 -0.42 19.39
CA ILE A 208 -5.78 0.32 18.44
C ILE A 208 -7.26 -0.01 18.62
N SER A 209 -7.58 -1.30 18.76
CA SER A 209 -8.95 -1.78 18.94
C SER A 209 -9.59 -1.26 20.22
N ASP A 210 -8.86 -1.29 21.33
CA ASP A 210 -9.36 -0.85 22.65
C ASP A 210 -9.62 0.66 22.69
N VAL A 211 -8.68 1.45 22.15
CA VAL A 211 -8.79 2.91 22.16
C VAL A 211 -9.93 3.40 21.27
N PHE A 212 -10.02 2.88 20.04
CA PHE A 212 -11.04 3.29 19.08
C PHE A 212 -12.30 2.44 19.10
N ARG A 213 -12.35 1.40 19.93
CA ARG A 213 -13.48 0.47 20.11
C ARG A 213 -14.02 -0.06 18.77
N CYS A 214 -13.11 -0.54 17.91
CA CYS A 214 -13.43 -1.02 16.57
C CYS A 214 -12.55 -2.22 16.18
N LYS A 215 -12.93 -2.90 15.10
CA LYS A 215 -12.04 -3.90 14.47
C LYS A 215 -10.88 -3.22 13.77
N VAL A 216 -9.73 -3.88 13.80
CA VAL A 216 -8.53 -3.48 13.05
C VAL A 216 -8.30 -4.51 11.97
N PHE A 217 -8.11 -4.05 10.74
CA PHE A 217 -7.88 -4.87 9.56
C PHE A 217 -6.48 -4.63 9.02
N ASP A 218 -5.88 -5.66 8.45
CA ASP A 218 -4.59 -5.56 7.80
C ASP A 218 -4.71 -5.75 6.28
N SER A 219 -3.82 -5.10 5.53
CA SER A 219 -3.73 -5.25 4.09
C SER A 219 -2.30 -5.16 3.61
N TYR A 220 -1.95 -5.99 2.64
CA TYR A 220 -0.65 -6.02 1.99
C TYR A 220 -0.78 -5.70 0.52
N SER A 221 0.00 -4.73 0.06
CA SER A 221 0.15 -4.38 -1.35
C SER A 221 1.44 -3.58 -1.55
N GLY A 222 1.86 -3.41 -2.82
CA GLY A 222 2.97 -2.55 -3.21
C GLY A 222 2.52 -1.35 -4.05
N CYS A 223 3.41 -0.37 -4.21
CA CYS A 223 3.20 0.76 -5.12
C CYS A 223 2.98 0.30 -6.57
N GLU A 224 3.50 -0.88 -6.92
CA GLU A 224 3.39 -1.51 -8.23
C GLU A 224 1.97 -1.97 -8.56
N ALA A 225 1.07 -2.04 -7.56
CA ALA A 225 -0.30 -2.52 -7.69
C ALA A 225 -0.41 -3.93 -8.35
N CYS A 226 0.60 -4.79 -8.15
CA CYS A 226 0.70 -6.11 -8.78
C CYS A 226 0.24 -7.26 -7.88
N GLY A 227 -0.14 -6.97 -6.65
CA GLY A 227 -0.65 -7.94 -5.68
C GLY A 227 -1.46 -7.28 -4.59
N LEU A 228 -2.46 -7.98 -4.07
CA LEU A 228 -3.30 -7.52 -2.97
C LEU A 228 -3.66 -8.70 -2.08
N ILE A 229 -3.36 -8.57 -0.78
CA ILE A 229 -3.86 -9.42 0.29
C ILE A 229 -4.66 -8.53 1.22
N SER A 230 -5.85 -8.96 1.60
CA SER A 230 -6.75 -8.17 2.45
C SER A 230 -7.35 -9.05 3.53
N GLU A 231 -7.47 -8.52 4.73
CA GLU A 231 -8.16 -9.19 5.83
C GLU A 231 -9.68 -9.12 5.63
N SER A 232 -10.31 -10.27 5.64
CA SER A 232 -11.76 -10.41 5.54
C SER A 232 -12.48 -10.00 6.84
N SER A 233 -13.79 -9.86 6.80
CA SER A 233 -14.62 -9.63 8.00
C SER A 233 -14.52 -10.76 9.05
N LEU A 234 -14.03 -11.94 8.64
CA LEU A 234 -13.78 -13.09 9.51
C LEU A 234 -12.38 -13.11 10.12
N GLY A 235 -11.49 -12.16 9.73
CA GLY A 235 -10.11 -12.09 10.21
C GLY A 235 -9.13 -12.94 9.42
N GLU A 236 -9.51 -13.42 8.23
CA GLU A 236 -8.65 -14.21 7.35
C GLU A 236 -7.95 -13.31 6.33
N LEU A 237 -6.64 -13.50 6.15
CA LEU A 237 -5.88 -12.83 5.09
C LEU A 237 -6.07 -13.57 3.76
N LEU A 238 -6.76 -12.96 2.83
CA LEU A 238 -7.12 -13.53 1.55
C LEU A 238 -6.36 -12.87 0.40
N VAL A 239 -5.72 -13.69 -0.43
CA VAL A 239 -5.06 -13.26 -1.66
C VAL A 239 -6.11 -12.91 -2.72
N SER A 240 -5.85 -11.86 -3.48
CA SER A 240 -6.66 -11.45 -4.64
C SER A 240 -6.02 -11.93 -5.96
N PRO A 241 -6.33 -13.14 -6.45
CA PRO A 241 -5.60 -13.76 -7.56
C PRO A 241 -5.87 -13.13 -8.93
N ASP A 242 -6.87 -12.27 -9.03
CA ASP A 242 -7.20 -11.52 -10.23
C ASP A 242 -6.42 -10.18 -10.34
N VAL A 243 -5.77 -9.75 -9.25
CA VAL A 243 -4.86 -8.60 -9.23
C VAL A 243 -3.49 -9.00 -9.77
N GLY A 244 -2.96 -10.14 -9.33
CA GLY A 244 -1.66 -10.62 -9.72
C GLY A 244 -1.40 -12.04 -9.20
N ILE A 245 -0.39 -12.68 -9.76
CA ILE A 245 0.08 -13.99 -9.28
C ILE A 245 1.04 -13.71 -8.12
N MET A 246 0.72 -14.23 -6.95
CA MET A 246 1.56 -14.13 -5.76
C MET A 246 2.16 -15.51 -5.47
N GLU A 247 3.47 -15.54 -5.40
CA GLU A 247 4.25 -16.73 -5.01
C GLU A 247 4.76 -16.52 -3.60
N PHE A 248 4.50 -17.49 -2.71
CA PHE A 248 5.00 -17.47 -1.33
C PHE A 248 6.22 -18.38 -1.25
N ILE A 249 7.34 -17.79 -0.83
CA ILE A 249 8.63 -18.47 -0.82
C ILE A 249 9.23 -18.28 0.58
N ASN A 250 9.71 -19.37 1.17
CA ASN A 250 10.41 -19.32 2.45
C ASN A 250 11.85 -18.77 2.30
N GLU A 251 12.58 -18.66 3.41
CA GLU A 251 13.96 -18.14 3.43
C GLU A 251 14.95 -19.03 2.64
N ASN A 252 14.62 -20.30 2.42
CA ASN A 252 15.42 -21.25 1.64
C ASN A 252 15.12 -21.20 0.13
N GLY A 253 14.11 -20.42 -0.28
CA GLY A 253 13.67 -20.34 -1.67
C GLY A 253 12.62 -21.39 -2.07
N ASP A 254 12.09 -22.16 -1.12
CA ASP A 254 11.05 -23.16 -1.38
C ASP A 254 9.66 -22.52 -1.36
N TYR A 255 8.78 -23.01 -2.21
CA TYR A 255 7.37 -22.62 -2.20
C TYR A 255 6.65 -23.16 -0.96
N VAL A 256 5.84 -22.33 -0.32
CA VAL A 256 5.03 -22.64 0.87
C VAL A 256 3.56 -22.43 0.62
#